data_7f0eb21696dca733a650563cdafbaa3f
#
_entry.id   7f0eb21696dca733a650563cdafbaa3f
#
_cell.length_a   1.000
_cell.length_b   1.000
_cell.length_c   1.000
_cell.angle_alpha   90.00
_cell.angle_beta   90.00
_cell.angle_gamma   90.00
#
_symmetry.space_group_name_H-M   'P 1'
#
loop_
_entity.id
_entity.type
_entity.pdbx_description
1 polymer ?
#
loop_
_entity_poly.entity_id
_entity_poly.type
_entity_poly.pdbx_seq_one_letter_code
_entity_poly.pdbx_strand_id
1 'polypeptide(L)'
;MEQKILTLAEKWEIDAQAYKDGASVTTASPQCEKCRYNIIGNVMKCKKYKIRHKPDYVLFCEKECKYFESKNRIEFDIYTDKDNSLYGGILGFCIGDMIGVPVEFTSRVERSIDPVKELRAYGTYHQGFGVWSDDTSLMIALIASLIDGFSLERLSNYFVKYYKEGMFTPEGVMFDIGNSTRIAIENIIKGVLPTMCGGSTENDNGNGSLMRILPIAFLNITNKDQKKMVESVSSVTHRHKRSLLAGIIYVNFVSNLYKGCSKEKAYDRTLDFVKEECKDEYMSEWPYF
;
A
#
# COMPACT_ATOMS: atom_id res chain seq x y z
N MET A 1 28.99 11.54 13.92
CA MET A 1 29.43 11.77 12.52
C MET A 1 28.16 12.03 11.73
N GLU A 2 27.92 13.26 11.31
CA GLU A 2 26.81 13.59 10.41
C GLU A 2 27.04 12.86 9.08
N GLN A 3 26.11 11.97 8.71
CA GLN A 3 26.12 11.39 7.37
C GLN A 3 25.74 12.52 6.39
N LYS A 4 26.68 12.93 5.56
CA LYS A 4 26.45 13.89 4.49
C LYS A 4 25.38 13.31 3.54
N ILE A 5 24.25 13.99 3.43
CA ILE A 5 23.22 13.65 2.43
C ILE A 5 23.80 14.03 1.06
N LEU A 6 24.07 13.01 0.24
CA LEU A 6 24.57 13.20 -1.12
C LEU A 6 23.50 13.82 -2.00
N THR A 7 23.87 14.83 -2.77
CA THR A 7 23.05 15.36 -3.85
C THR A 7 22.85 14.30 -4.95
N LEU A 8 21.85 14.47 -5.80
CA LEU A 8 21.60 13.55 -6.89
C LEU A 8 22.79 13.48 -7.87
N ALA A 9 23.47 14.62 -8.09
CA ALA A 9 24.69 14.68 -8.90
C ALA A 9 25.83 13.85 -8.30
N GLU A 10 26.07 13.98 -6.99
CA GLU A 10 27.09 13.17 -6.30
C GLU A 10 26.78 11.65 -6.36
N LYS A 11 25.50 11.27 -6.29
CA LYS A 11 25.08 9.88 -6.47
C LYS A 11 25.35 9.38 -7.89
N TRP A 12 25.08 10.21 -8.89
CA TRP A 12 25.38 9.88 -10.29
C TRP A 12 26.88 9.73 -10.56
N GLU A 13 27.72 10.54 -9.94
CA GLU A 13 29.18 10.40 -10.04
C GLU A 13 29.64 9.07 -9.44
N ILE A 14 29.07 8.66 -8.31
CA ILE A 14 29.34 7.37 -7.68
C ILE A 14 28.90 6.23 -8.61
N ASP A 15 27.70 6.31 -9.18
CA ASP A 15 27.18 5.29 -10.10
C ASP A 15 28.00 5.23 -11.40
N ALA A 16 28.43 6.40 -11.93
CA ALA A 16 29.28 6.46 -13.11
C ALA A 16 30.67 5.87 -12.85
N GLN A 17 31.21 6.04 -11.64
CA GLN A 17 32.46 5.39 -11.24
C GLN A 17 32.28 3.89 -11.08
N ALA A 18 31.21 3.44 -10.42
CA ALA A 18 30.89 2.03 -10.28
C ALA A 18 30.73 1.32 -11.65
N TYR A 19 30.14 2.01 -12.64
CA TYR A 19 30.05 1.50 -14.01
C TYR A 19 31.41 1.32 -14.67
N LYS A 20 32.33 2.29 -14.48
CA LYS A 20 33.71 2.19 -14.99
C LYS A 20 34.48 1.03 -14.33
N ASP A 21 34.13 0.74 -13.08
CA ASP A 21 34.72 -0.36 -12.29
C ASP A 21 34.06 -1.72 -12.58
N GLY A 22 33.16 -1.79 -13.58
CA GLY A 22 32.55 -3.02 -14.08
C GLY A 22 31.24 -3.41 -13.40
N ALA A 23 30.66 -2.53 -12.59
CA ALA A 23 29.32 -2.76 -12.03
C ALA A 23 28.23 -2.50 -13.09
N SER A 24 27.18 -3.35 -13.10
CA SER A 24 26.00 -3.13 -13.93
C SER A 24 25.13 -2.04 -13.30
N VAL A 25 25.22 -0.81 -13.84
CA VAL A 25 24.40 0.32 -13.37
C VAL A 25 23.32 0.63 -14.42
N THR A 26 22.05 0.52 -14.02
CA THR A 26 20.92 0.98 -14.84
C THR A 26 20.73 2.48 -14.62
N THR A 27 21.34 3.29 -15.46
CA THR A 27 21.19 4.75 -15.45
C THR A 27 19.94 5.16 -16.22
N ALA A 28 18.79 5.10 -15.60
CA ALA A 28 17.58 5.67 -16.17
C ALA A 28 17.20 6.94 -15.40
N SER A 29 16.83 8.00 -16.10
CA SER A 29 16.12 9.11 -15.49
C SER A 29 14.70 8.63 -15.21
N PRO A 30 14.27 8.42 -13.94
CA PRO A 30 13.01 7.76 -13.64
C PRO A 30 11.79 8.43 -14.27
N GLN A 31 11.79 9.78 -14.35
CA GLN A 31 10.73 10.51 -15.06
C GLN A 31 10.74 10.26 -16.57
N CYS A 32 11.92 10.09 -17.17
CA CYS A 32 12.02 9.86 -18.61
C CYS A 32 11.61 8.47 -19.03
N GLU A 33 11.84 7.45 -18.24
CA GLU A 33 11.37 6.08 -18.53
C GLU A 33 9.85 6.01 -18.64
N LYS A 34 9.15 6.74 -17.80
CA LYS A 34 7.68 6.82 -17.79
C LYS A 34 7.12 7.82 -18.82
N CYS A 35 7.97 8.54 -19.56
CA CYS A 35 7.57 9.59 -20.49
C CYS A 35 7.34 9.04 -21.90
N ARG A 36 6.19 9.38 -22.53
CA ARG A 36 5.87 8.99 -23.92
C ARG A 36 6.87 9.50 -24.98
N TYR A 37 7.65 10.53 -24.65
CA TYR A 37 8.65 11.10 -25.54
C TYR A 37 10.05 10.52 -25.35
N ASN A 38 10.19 9.53 -24.48
CA ASN A 38 11.45 8.84 -24.26
C ASN A 38 11.93 8.12 -25.52
N ILE A 39 13.24 8.11 -25.74
CA ILE A 39 13.91 7.31 -26.78
C ILE A 39 14.60 6.16 -26.05
N ILE A 40 14.08 4.95 -26.23
CA ILE A 40 14.62 3.75 -25.60
C ILE A 40 16.10 3.58 -26.04
N GLY A 41 16.96 3.29 -25.08
CA GLY A 41 18.39 3.11 -25.30
C GLY A 41 19.19 4.42 -25.41
N ASN A 42 18.57 5.58 -25.21
CA ASN A 42 19.29 6.86 -25.22
C ASN A 42 18.81 7.79 -24.12
N VAL A 43 19.48 7.76 -22.98
CA VAL A 43 19.15 8.56 -21.79
C VAL A 43 19.24 10.07 -22.06
N MET A 44 20.18 10.50 -22.89
CA MET A 44 20.49 11.92 -23.16
C MET A 44 19.49 12.58 -24.09
N LYS A 45 18.76 11.83 -24.92
CA LYS A 45 17.85 12.35 -25.94
C LYS A 45 16.40 12.05 -25.67
N CYS A 46 15.51 12.89 -26.19
CA CYS A 46 14.08 12.58 -26.25
C CYS A 46 13.43 13.26 -27.46
N LYS A 47 12.21 12.84 -27.82
CA LYS A 47 11.50 13.36 -28.99
C LYS A 47 11.16 14.86 -28.94
N LYS A 48 11.09 15.45 -27.72
CA LYS A 48 10.80 16.89 -27.51
C LYS A 48 12.05 17.77 -27.54
N TYR A 49 13.21 17.26 -27.10
CA TYR A 49 14.48 17.96 -27.14
C TYR A 49 15.24 17.57 -28.43
N LYS A 50 14.73 18.01 -29.61
CA LYS A 50 15.18 17.53 -30.94
C LYS A 50 16.61 17.90 -31.31
N ILE A 51 17.12 19.03 -30.81
CA ILE A 51 18.40 19.64 -31.28
C ILE A 51 19.47 19.57 -30.18
N ARG A 52 19.11 19.48 -28.93
CA ARG A 52 20.01 19.48 -27.76
C ARG A 52 19.77 18.26 -26.88
N HIS A 53 20.76 17.95 -26.04
CA HIS A 53 20.56 17.01 -24.95
C HIS A 53 19.46 17.49 -24.01
N LYS A 54 18.86 16.57 -23.25
CA LYS A 54 17.97 16.95 -22.16
C LYS A 54 18.72 17.87 -21.20
N PRO A 55 18.09 18.92 -20.64
CA PRO A 55 18.70 19.73 -19.61
C PRO A 55 19.09 18.90 -18.38
N ASP A 56 20.15 19.29 -17.69
CA ASP A 56 20.68 18.58 -16.52
C ASP A 56 19.62 18.37 -15.44
N TYR A 57 18.82 19.38 -15.13
CA TYR A 57 17.74 19.25 -14.16
C TYR A 57 16.68 18.18 -14.53
N VAL A 58 16.55 17.83 -15.81
CA VAL A 58 15.68 16.74 -16.28
C VAL A 58 16.41 15.41 -16.19
N LEU A 59 17.68 15.37 -16.55
CA LEU A 59 18.50 14.15 -16.50
C LEU A 59 18.67 13.68 -15.06
N PHE A 60 18.91 14.62 -14.16
CA PHE A 60 19.15 14.34 -12.75
C PHE A 60 17.88 14.40 -11.87
N CYS A 61 16.71 14.56 -12.49
CA CYS A 61 15.42 14.64 -11.78
C CYS A 61 15.35 15.74 -10.71
N GLU A 62 16.10 16.82 -10.86
CA GLU A 62 16.10 17.96 -9.93
C GLU A 62 14.80 18.76 -10.00
N LYS A 63 14.16 18.76 -11.17
CA LYS A 63 12.85 19.39 -11.42
C LYS A 63 12.05 18.56 -12.41
N GLU A 64 10.75 18.72 -12.36
CA GLU A 64 9.85 18.09 -13.32
C GLU A 64 10.13 18.62 -14.74
N CYS A 65 10.16 17.70 -15.72
CA CYS A 65 10.33 18.06 -17.12
C CYS A 65 9.03 18.72 -17.64
N LYS A 66 9.12 19.95 -18.10
CA LYS A 66 7.97 20.68 -18.69
C LYS A 66 7.28 19.99 -19.87
N TYR A 67 7.91 19.00 -20.47
CA TYR A 67 7.37 18.18 -21.56
C TYR A 67 7.03 16.77 -21.10
N PHE A 68 7.06 16.51 -19.77
CA PHE A 68 6.70 15.19 -19.27
C PHE A 68 5.24 14.88 -19.61
N GLU A 69 5.04 13.77 -20.30
CA GLU A 69 3.74 13.15 -20.50
C GLU A 69 3.90 11.65 -20.21
N SER A 70 3.17 11.13 -19.26
CA SER A 70 3.18 9.70 -18.94
C SER A 70 2.84 8.86 -20.17
N LYS A 71 3.53 7.75 -20.35
CA LYS A 71 3.16 6.74 -21.37
C LYS A 71 1.78 6.15 -21.09
N ASN A 72 1.45 6.02 -19.83
CA ASN A 72 0.22 5.45 -19.34
C ASN A 72 -0.57 6.55 -18.60
N ARG A 73 -1.01 7.58 -19.31
CA ARG A 73 -2.04 8.46 -18.79
C ARG A 73 -3.33 7.65 -18.77
N ILE A 74 -3.62 7.07 -17.63
CA ILE A 74 -4.95 6.53 -17.37
C ILE A 74 -5.81 7.79 -17.17
N GLU A 75 -6.61 8.15 -18.16
CA GLU A 75 -7.69 9.10 -17.99
C GLU A 75 -8.77 8.32 -17.22
N PHE A 76 -8.88 8.61 -15.94
CA PHE A 76 -10.03 8.17 -15.16
C PHE A 76 -11.20 9.05 -15.57
N ASP A 77 -12.08 8.52 -16.39
CA ASP A 77 -13.42 9.07 -16.53
C ASP A 77 -14.14 8.85 -15.20
N ILE A 78 -14.10 9.86 -14.35
CA ILE A 78 -14.77 9.82 -13.05
C ILE A 78 -16.22 10.18 -13.29
N TYR A 79 -17.07 9.17 -13.32
CA TYR A 79 -18.47 9.30 -13.76
C TYR A 79 -19.44 9.73 -12.67
N THR A 80 -19.14 9.47 -11.40
CA THR A 80 -20.03 9.79 -10.27
C THR A 80 -19.27 10.20 -9.01
N ASP A 81 -19.95 10.87 -8.06
CA ASP A 81 -19.38 11.18 -6.74
C ASP A 81 -19.00 9.89 -5.95
N LYS A 82 -19.73 8.80 -6.21
CA LYS A 82 -19.40 7.50 -5.62
C LYS A 82 -18.10 6.93 -6.17
N ASP A 83 -17.88 7.01 -7.47
CA ASP A 83 -16.64 6.57 -8.10
C ASP A 83 -15.46 7.40 -7.59
N ASN A 84 -15.64 8.72 -7.46
CA ASN A 84 -14.67 9.63 -6.83
C ASN A 84 -14.33 9.20 -5.40
N SER A 85 -15.33 8.86 -4.59
CA SER A 85 -15.13 8.45 -3.20
C SER A 85 -14.41 7.11 -3.10
N LEU A 86 -14.73 6.15 -3.98
CA LEU A 86 -14.06 4.86 -4.04
C LEU A 86 -12.58 5.02 -4.46
N TYR A 87 -12.33 5.70 -5.58
CA TYR A 87 -10.96 5.96 -6.05
C TYR A 87 -10.17 6.78 -5.04
N GLY A 88 -10.79 7.82 -4.46
CA GLY A 88 -10.17 8.63 -3.41
C GLY A 88 -9.78 7.81 -2.19
N GLY A 89 -10.61 6.86 -1.77
CA GLY A 89 -10.32 5.96 -0.66
C GLY A 89 -9.15 5.02 -0.96
N ILE A 90 -9.19 4.33 -2.10
CA ILE A 90 -8.13 3.38 -2.50
C ILE A 90 -6.81 4.10 -2.77
N LEU A 91 -6.83 5.17 -3.58
CA LEU A 91 -5.61 5.93 -3.90
C LEU A 91 -5.04 6.64 -2.68
N GLY A 92 -5.91 7.20 -1.81
CA GLY A 92 -5.49 7.82 -0.56
C GLY A 92 -4.79 6.84 0.36
N PHE A 93 -5.27 5.60 0.43
CA PHE A 93 -4.61 4.52 1.16
C PHE A 93 -3.22 4.22 0.58
N CYS A 94 -3.12 3.99 -0.74
CA CYS A 94 -1.84 3.73 -1.42
C CYS A 94 -0.83 4.87 -1.22
N ILE A 95 -1.28 6.13 -1.32
CA ILE A 95 -0.43 7.31 -1.10
C ILE A 95 0.05 7.35 0.36
N GLY A 96 -0.82 7.03 1.32
CA GLY A 96 -0.44 6.95 2.73
C GLY A 96 0.67 5.94 2.99
N ASP A 97 0.56 4.75 2.42
CA ASP A 97 1.59 3.70 2.47
C ASP A 97 2.90 4.19 1.82
N MET A 98 2.86 4.69 0.58
CA MET A 98 4.05 5.22 -0.11
C MET A 98 4.76 6.35 0.65
N ILE A 99 4.02 7.16 1.40
CA ILE A 99 4.57 8.21 2.27
C ILE A 99 5.23 7.59 3.51
N GLY A 100 4.66 6.52 4.03
CA GLY A 100 5.12 5.81 5.21
C GLY A 100 6.41 5.02 5.01
N VAL A 101 6.53 4.30 3.89
CA VAL A 101 7.65 3.37 3.59
C VAL A 101 9.04 3.95 3.88
N PRO A 102 9.42 5.17 3.47
CA PRO A 102 10.76 5.68 3.72
C PRO A 102 11.06 6.04 5.18
N VAL A 103 10.03 6.17 6.01
CA VAL A 103 10.14 6.68 7.39
C VAL A 103 9.66 5.68 8.44
N GLU A 104 9.26 4.50 8.06
CA GLU A 104 8.84 3.44 8.96
C GLU A 104 9.94 3.13 9.97
N PHE A 105 9.57 2.74 11.18
CA PHE A 105 10.46 2.49 12.33
C PHE A 105 11.29 3.70 12.80
N THR A 106 11.15 4.86 12.21
CA THR A 106 11.77 6.07 12.76
C THR A 106 11.02 6.56 14.00
N SER A 107 11.74 7.17 14.92
CA SER A 107 11.16 7.64 16.18
C SER A 107 10.25 8.87 15.99
N ARG A 108 9.32 9.08 16.93
CA ARG A 108 8.49 10.30 16.95
C ARG A 108 9.33 11.56 17.08
N VAL A 109 10.46 11.50 17.77
CA VAL A 109 11.37 12.64 17.93
C VAL A 109 11.98 13.01 16.58
N GLU A 110 12.49 12.02 15.83
CA GLU A 110 13.01 12.26 14.48
C GLU A 110 11.93 12.85 13.56
N ARG A 111 10.71 12.33 13.60
CA ARG A 111 9.59 12.85 12.79
C ARG A 111 9.11 14.24 13.24
N SER A 112 9.31 14.61 14.49
CA SER A 112 9.02 15.98 14.95
C SER A 112 10.04 16.99 14.42
N ILE A 113 11.30 16.58 14.25
CA ILE A 113 12.37 17.42 13.70
C ILE A 113 12.28 17.51 12.18
N ASP A 114 12.00 16.39 11.52
CA ASP A 114 11.86 16.26 10.07
C ASP A 114 10.47 15.67 9.69
N PRO A 115 9.41 16.46 9.77
CA PRO A 115 8.06 15.98 9.43
C PRO A 115 7.95 15.63 7.95
N VAL A 116 7.22 14.55 7.66
CA VAL A 116 6.97 14.14 6.28
C VAL A 116 5.93 15.06 5.66
N LYS A 117 6.29 15.75 4.59
CA LYS A 117 5.42 16.70 3.86
C LYS A 117 5.17 16.29 2.40
N GLU A 118 5.97 15.38 1.91
CA GLU A 118 5.94 14.92 0.51
C GLU A 118 6.45 13.48 0.41
N LEU A 119 6.23 12.85 -0.74
CA LEU A 119 6.80 11.54 -1.04
C LEU A 119 8.33 11.61 -1.01
N ARG A 120 8.94 10.61 -0.40
CA ARG A 120 10.40 10.46 -0.31
C ARG A 120 10.82 9.14 -0.95
N ALA A 121 12.11 9.01 -1.24
CA ALA A 121 12.72 7.78 -1.68
C ALA A 121 13.74 7.30 -0.65
N TYR A 122 14.13 6.05 -0.76
CA TYR A 122 15.14 5.35 0.03
C TYR A 122 14.70 5.17 1.50
N GLY A 123 15.23 5.88 2.45
CA GLY A 123 14.86 5.74 3.86
C GLY A 123 15.06 4.32 4.41
N THR A 124 14.13 3.85 5.21
CA THR A 124 14.24 2.60 5.99
C THR A 124 14.49 1.37 5.11
N TYR A 125 13.76 1.25 4.02
CA TYR A 125 13.82 0.06 3.15
C TYR A 125 14.68 0.25 1.90
N HIS A 126 15.30 1.41 1.73
CA HIS A 126 16.08 1.76 0.53
C HIS A 126 15.31 1.61 -0.80
N GLN A 127 13.99 1.82 -0.75
CA GLN A 127 13.12 1.71 -1.91
C GLN A 127 13.09 3.00 -2.75
N GLY A 128 12.73 2.86 -4.02
CA GLY A 128 12.57 3.98 -4.94
C GLY A 128 11.41 4.90 -4.56
N PHE A 129 11.28 6.01 -5.28
CA PHE A 129 10.21 6.98 -5.09
C PHE A 129 8.84 6.39 -5.45
N GLY A 130 7.87 6.51 -4.54
CA GLY A 130 6.50 6.05 -4.78
C GLY A 130 6.34 4.52 -4.77
N VAL A 131 7.24 3.81 -4.11
CA VAL A 131 7.11 2.38 -3.85
C VAL A 131 6.23 2.17 -2.62
N TRP A 132 5.27 1.25 -2.72
CA TRP A 132 4.37 0.85 -1.64
C TRP A 132 4.79 -0.49 -1.03
N SER A 133 4.35 -0.75 0.21
CA SER A 133 4.70 -1.92 1.00
C SER A 133 3.71 -3.10 0.86
N ASP A 134 3.69 -3.99 1.86
CA ASP A 134 2.71 -5.07 2.00
C ASP A 134 1.29 -4.55 2.26
N ASP A 135 1.13 -3.38 2.86
CA ASP A 135 -0.16 -2.72 3.07
C ASP A 135 -0.96 -2.62 1.77
N THR A 136 -0.42 -1.94 0.80
CA THR A 136 -1.07 -1.77 -0.52
C THR A 136 -1.07 -3.07 -1.32
N SER A 137 0.00 -3.86 -1.29
CA SER A 137 0.10 -5.10 -2.05
C SER A 137 -0.98 -6.10 -1.64
N LEU A 138 -1.20 -6.30 -0.34
CA LEU A 138 -2.23 -7.21 0.16
C LEU A 138 -3.64 -6.65 0.03
N MET A 139 -3.82 -5.32 0.02
CA MET A 139 -5.08 -4.68 -0.35
C MET A 139 -5.42 -4.95 -1.82
N ILE A 140 -4.45 -4.80 -2.74
CA ILE A 140 -4.63 -5.13 -4.17
C ILE A 140 -4.96 -6.62 -4.35
N ALA A 141 -4.33 -7.52 -3.58
CA ALA A 141 -4.66 -8.94 -3.58
C ALA A 141 -6.13 -9.21 -3.21
N LEU A 142 -6.67 -8.48 -2.23
CA LEU A 142 -8.09 -8.56 -1.89
C LEU A 142 -8.97 -8.01 -3.02
N ILE A 143 -8.64 -6.86 -3.60
CA ILE A 143 -9.36 -6.30 -4.76
C ILE A 143 -9.40 -7.29 -5.91
N ALA A 144 -8.27 -7.87 -6.28
CA ALA A 144 -8.18 -8.88 -7.32
C ALA A 144 -9.07 -10.09 -7.02
N SER A 145 -9.05 -10.58 -5.77
CA SER A 145 -9.92 -11.68 -5.34
C SER A 145 -11.40 -11.33 -5.44
N LEU A 146 -11.79 -10.08 -5.14
CA LEU A 146 -13.17 -9.61 -5.25
C LEU A 146 -13.64 -9.55 -6.71
N ILE A 147 -12.78 -9.09 -7.62
CA ILE A 147 -13.08 -9.00 -9.06
C ILE A 147 -13.22 -10.38 -9.70
N ASP A 148 -12.33 -11.31 -9.33
CA ASP A 148 -12.28 -12.65 -9.92
C ASP A 148 -13.33 -13.62 -9.32
N GLY A 149 -14.27 -13.13 -8.54
CA GLY A 149 -15.23 -13.94 -7.77
C GLY A 149 -14.62 -14.43 -6.46
N PHE A 150 -14.90 -13.70 -5.40
CA PHE A 150 -14.30 -13.85 -4.07
C PHE A 150 -14.36 -15.29 -3.53
N SER A 151 -13.21 -15.81 -3.09
CA SER A 151 -13.11 -16.92 -2.17
C SER A 151 -11.87 -16.76 -1.27
N LEU A 152 -11.91 -17.31 -0.06
CA LEU A 152 -10.76 -17.28 0.85
C LEU A 152 -9.56 -18.06 0.31
N GLU A 153 -9.80 -19.12 -0.45
CA GLU A 153 -8.74 -19.89 -1.12
C GLU A 153 -8.02 -19.03 -2.16
N ARG A 154 -8.78 -18.31 -3.01
CA ARG A 154 -8.18 -17.40 -4.00
C ARG A 154 -7.38 -16.31 -3.34
N LEU A 155 -7.92 -15.66 -2.31
CA LEU A 155 -7.23 -14.64 -1.54
C LEU A 155 -5.94 -15.20 -0.93
N SER A 156 -6.01 -16.38 -0.31
CA SER A 156 -4.84 -17.06 0.26
C SER A 156 -3.78 -17.38 -0.78
N ASN A 157 -4.19 -17.82 -1.98
CA ASN A 157 -3.27 -18.06 -3.09
C ASN A 157 -2.58 -16.76 -3.56
N TYR A 158 -3.28 -15.63 -3.56
CA TYR A 158 -2.67 -14.33 -3.86
C TYR A 158 -1.67 -13.90 -2.79
N PHE A 159 -1.93 -14.17 -1.51
CA PHE A 159 -0.96 -13.94 -0.45
C PHE A 159 0.29 -14.82 -0.59
N VAL A 160 0.13 -16.06 -0.98
CA VAL A 160 1.27 -16.96 -1.28
C VAL A 160 2.09 -16.44 -2.47
N LYS A 161 1.43 -15.96 -3.54
CA LYS A 161 2.11 -15.37 -4.69
C LYS A 161 2.78 -14.04 -4.36
N TYR A 162 2.18 -13.20 -3.53
CA TYR A 162 2.85 -12.03 -2.98
C TYR A 162 4.16 -12.42 -2.30
N TYR A 163 4.10 -13.40 -1.39
CA TYR A 163 5.24 -13.84 -0.59
C TYR A 163 6.35 -14.50 -1.42
N LYS A 164 6.00 -15.33 -2.40
CA LYS A 164 6.96 -16.12 -3.18
C LYS A 164 7.44 -15.42 -4.46
N GLU A 165 6.58 -14.64 -5.07
CA GLU A 165 6.78 -14.15 -6.43
C GLU A 165 6.77 -12.61 -6.50
N GLY A 166 6.55 -11.91 -5.39
CA GLY A 166 6.40 -10.46 -5.37
C GLY A 166 5.15 -9.94 -6.12
N MET A 167 4.13 -10.78 -6.27
CA MET A 167 2.90 -10.38 -6.96
C MET A 167 2.25 -9.19 -6.26
N PHE A 168 1.77 -8.22 -7.03
CA PHE A 168 1.18 -6.95 -6.57
C PHE A 168 2.15 -5.94 -5.94
N THR A 169 3.44 -6.24 -5.88
CA THR A 169 4.45 -5.26 -5.49
C THR A 169 4.80 -4.33 -6.65
N PRO A 170 5.30 -3.11 -6.41
CA PRO A 170 5.62 -2.18 -7.49
C PRO A 170 6.68 -2.68 -8.46
N GLU A 171 7.64 -3.46 -7.95
CA GLU A 171 8.84 -3.88 -8.68
C GLU A 171 8.95 -5.39 -8.87
N GLY A 172 7.90 -6.15 -8.55
CA GLY A 172 7.90 -7.60 -8.65
C GLY A 172 8.75 -8.30 -7.58
N VAL A 173 9.15 -7.58 -6.53
CA VAL A 173 9.95 -8.09 -5.41
C VAL A 173 9.31 -7.68 -4.10
N MET A 174 9.05 -8.64 -3.23
CA MET A 174 8.60 -8.38 -1.87
C MET A 174 9.80 -7.91 -1.01
N PHE A 175 9.69 -6.77 -0.36
CA PHE A 175 10.71 -6.24 0.54
C PHE A 175 10.22 -6.10 1.99
N ASP A 176 8.91 -6.07 2.20
CA ASP A 176 8.31 -5.94 3.52
C ASP A 176 7.19 -6.96 3.75
N ILE A 177 7.11 -7.49 4.97
CA ILE A 177 6.04 -8.35 5.44
C ILE A 177 6.02 -8.44 6.97
N GLY A 178 4.89 -8.17 7.58
CA GLY A 178 4.71 -8.37 9.02
C GLY A 178 4.90 -9.83 9.45
N ASN A 179 5.50 -10.06 10.61
CA ASN A 179 5.82 -11.40 11.11
C ASN A 179 4.57 -12.31 11.23
N SER A 180 3.47 -11.81 11.77
CA SER A 180 2.21 -12.57 11.87
C SER A 180 1.66 -12.94 10.49
N THR A 181 1.74 -12.03 9.52
CA THR A 181 1.34 -12.27 8.13
C THR A 181 2.20 -13.36 7.49
N ARG A 182 3.53 -13.30 7.67
CA ARG A 182 4.46 -14.31 7.16
C ARG A 182 4.16 -15.70 7.72
N ILE A 183 3.99 -15.82 9.04
CA ILE A 183 3.65 -17.10 9.69
C ILE A 183 2.33 -17.66 9.14
N ALA A 184 1.32 -16.81 8.98
CA ALA A 184 0.04 -17.23 8.43
C ALA A 184 0.15 -17.72 6.99
N ILE A 185 0.93 -17.04 6.14
CA ILE A 185 1.18 -17.49 4.76
C ILE A 185 1.93 -18.83 4.74
N GLU A 186 2.89 -19.03 5.63
CA GLU A 186 3.56 -20.32 5.78
C GLU A 186 2.59 -21.44 6.20
N ASN A 187 1.59 -21.14 7.03
CA ASN A 187 0.53 -22.07 7.39
C ASN A 187 -0.37 -22.40 6.18
N ILE A 188 -0.70 -21.40 5.34
CA ILE A 188 -1.43 -21.64 4.07
C ILE A 188 -0.65 -22.60 3.19
N ILE A 189 0.66 -22.39 3.04
CA ILE A 189 1.53 -23.26 2.23
C ILE A 189 1.56 -24.69 2.77
N LYS A 190 1.43 -24.88 4.08
CA LYS A 190 1.33 -26.19 4.73
C LYS A 190 -0.07 -26.83 4.61
N GLY A 191 -1.02 -26.16 3.99
CA GLY A 191 -2.37 -26.67 3.78
C GLY A 191 -3.34 -26.44 4.95
N VAL A 192 -3.03 -25.55 5.87
CA VAL A 192 -3.96 -25.14 6.94
C VAL A 192 -5.11 -24.37 6.31
N LEU A 193 -6.34 -24.60 6.80
CA LEU A 193 -7.52 -23.89 6.31
C LEU A 193 -7.34 -22.36 6.47
N PRO A 194 -7.70 -21.55 5.46
CA PRO A 194 -7.48 -20.10 5.46
C PRO A 194 -7.93 -19.39 6.75
N THR A 195 -9.11 -19.72 7.25
CA THR A 195 -9.66 -19.12 8.49
C THR A 195 -8.93 -19.54 9.77
N MET A 196 -8.00 -20.49 9.69
CA MET A 196 -7.25 -21.01 10.84
C MET A 196 -5.76 -20.66 10.76
N CYS A 197 -5.31 -19.97 9.70
CA CYS A 197 -3.90 -19.65 9.49
C CYS A 197 -3.40 -18.52 10.39
N GLY A 198 -4.25 -17.53 10.69
CA GLY A 198 -3.91 -16.42 11.56
C GLY A 198 -3.78 -16.80 13.03
N GLY A 199 -2.85 -16.17 13.72
CA GLY A 199 -2.70 -16.30 15.17
C GLY A 199 -3.92 -15.74 15.92
N SER A 200 -4.19 -16.30 17.12
CA SER A 200 -5.36 -15.94 17.94
C SER A 200 -5.04 -15.73 19.41
N THR A 201 -3.78 -15.74 19.80
CA THR A 201 -3.36 -15.47 21.18
C THR A 201 -3.31 -13.95 21.44
N GLU A 202 -3.16 -13.56 22.71
CA GLU A 202 -3.05 -12.14 23.07
C GLU A 202 -1.87 -11.43 22.38
N ASN A 203 -0.83 -12.15 22.02
CA ASN A 203 0.32 -11.58 21.27
C ASN A 203 0.06 -11.47 19.77
N ASP A 204 -1.06 -11.99 19.26
CA ASP A 204 -1.43 -11.99 17.84
C ASP A 204 -2.45 -10.89 17.47
N ASN A 205 -2.65 -9.89 18.35
CA ASN A 205 -3.63 -8.83 18.17
C ASN A 205 -3.13 -7.64 17.31
N GLY A 206 -2.18 -7.89 16.42
CA GLY A 206 -1.64 -6.87 15.53
C GLY A 206 -2.65 -6.31 14.51
N ASN A 207 -2.28 -5.21 13.86
CA ASN A 207 -3.10 -4.48 12.89
C ASN A 207 -2.95 -4.94 11.43
N GLY A 208 -2.16 -5.98 11.15
CA GLY A 208 -1.85 -6.39 9.78
C GLY A 208 -3.03 -6.92 8.96
N SER A 209 -4.21 -7.16 9.55
CA SER A 209 -5.43 -7.35 8.77
C SER A 209 -6.11 -6.02 8.42
N LEU A 210 -6.02 -5.02 9.30
CA LEU A 210 -6.63 -3.70 9.14
C LEU A 210 -6.12 -2.99 7.88
N MET A 211 -4.82 -3.11 7.62
CA MET A 211 -4.13 -2.50 6.50
C MET A 211 -4.62 -2.92 5.10
N ARG A 212 -5.44 -3.96 4.96
CA ARG A 212 -5.84 -4.48 3.64
C ARG A 212 -7.34 -4.64 3.42
N ILE A 213 -8.17 -4.48 4.46
CA ILE A 213 -9.61 -4.77 4.39
C ILE A 213 -10.46 -3.62 3.86
N LEU A 214 -9.89 -2.44 3.62
CA LEU A 214 -10.59 -1.26 3.11
C LEU A 214 -11.56 -1.55 1.95
N PRO A 215 -11.23 -2.38 0.93
CA PRO A 215 -12.13 -2.66 -0.19
C PRO A 215 -13.49 -3.21 0.21
N ILE A 216 -13.61 -3.89 1.36
CA ILE A 216 -14.88 -4.45 1.84
C ILE A 216 -15.88 -3.32 2.16
N ALA A 217 -15.41 -2.14 2.54
CA ALA A 217 -16.27 -1.00 2.87
C ALA A 217 -17.08 -0.48 1.67
N PHE A 218 -16.62 -0.74 0.45
CA PHE A 218 -17.24 -0.26 -0.78
C PHE A 218 -18.23 -1.26 -1.40
N LEU A 219 -18.34 -2.47 -0.83
CA LEU A 219 -19.25 -3.48 -1.33
C LEU A 219 -20.70 -3.14 -1.00
N ASN A 220 -21.60 -3.44 -1.95
CA ASN A 220 -23.03 -3.28 -1.75
C ASN A 220 -23.64 -4.53 -1.08
N ILE A 221 -23.31 -4.74 0.18
CA ILE A 221 -23.77 -5.88 1.01
C ILE A 221 -24.35 -5.37 2.34
N THR A 222 -25.08 -6.24 3.06
CA THR A 222 -25.60 -5.89 4.38
C THR A 222 -24.49 -5.72 5.41
N ASN A 223 -24.74 -4.96 6.48
CA ASN A 223 -23.76 -4.80 7.56
C ASN A 223 -23.39 -6.15 8.21
N LYS A 224 -24.34 -7.09 8.30
CA LYS A 224 -24.09 -8.45 8.83
C LYS A 224 -23.18 -9.27 7.91
N ASP A 225 -23.40 -9.20 6.59
CA ASP A 225 -22.52 -9.88 5.63
C ASP A 225 -21.15 -9.22 5.58
N GLN A 226 -21.10 -7.89 5.71
CA GLN A 226 -19.85 -7.14 5.79
C GLN A 226 -19.04 -7.56 7.02
N LYS A 227 -19.69 -7.68 8.21
CA LYS A 227 -19.04 -8.19 9.43
C LYS A 227 -18.45 -9.58 9.20
N LYS A 228 -19.23 -10.55 8.69
CA LYS A 228 -18.76 -11.92 8.40
C LYS A 228 -17.60 -11.94 7.42
N MET A 229 -17.65 -11.08 6.42
CA MET A 229 -16.57 -10.98 5.42
C MET A 229 -15.29 -10.43 6.04
N VAL A 230 -15.36 -9.38 6.85
CA VAL A 230 -14.22 -8.84 7.60
C VAL A 230 -13.61 -9.90 8.50
N GLU A 231 -14.42 -10.63 9.27
CA GLU A 231 -13.98 -11.72 10.14
C GLU A 231 -13.24 -12.80 9.35
N SER A 232 -13.80 -13.23 8.24
CA SER A 232 -13.23 -14.28 7.40
C SER A 232 -11.90 -13.84 6.75
N VAL A 233 -11.86 -12.65 6.15
CA VAL A 233 -10.67 -12.10 5.49
C VAL A 233 -9.57 -11.80 6.50
N SER A 234 -9.91 -11.23 7.65
CA SER A 234 -8.92 -10.92 8.70
C SER A 234 -8.33 -12.19 9.29
N SER A 235 -9.15 -13.22 9.52
CA SER A 235 -8.71 -14.49 10.11
C SER A 235 -7.65 -15.22 9.32
N VAL A 236 -7.50 -14.92 8.02
CA VAL A 236 -6.43 -15.49 7.19
C VAL A 236 -5.05 -15.20 7.78
N THR A 237 -4.86 -14.05 8.45
CA THR A 237 -3.56 -13.68 9.04
C THR A 237 -3.64 -13.25 10.50
N HIS A 238 -4.77 -12.68 10.96
CA HIS A 238 -4.98 -12.14 12.30
C HIS A 238 -6.37 -12.56 12.80
N ARG A 239 -6.41 -13.58 13.65
CA ARG A 239 -7.65 -14.18 14.15
C ARG A 239 -7.97 -13.79 15.59
N HIS A 240 -7.14 -12.98 16.24
CA HIS A 240 -7.44 -12.48 17.58
C HIS A 240 -8.68 -11.58 17.54
N LYS A 241 -9.58 -11.71 18.53
CA LYS A 241 -10.86 -10.99 18.57
C LYS A 241 -10.70 -9.47 18.49
N ARG A 242 -9.67 -8.91 19.11
CA ARG A 242 -9.37 -7.46 19.03
C ARG A 242 -9.08 -6.99 17.60
N SER A 243 -8.29 -7.76 16.85
CA SER A 243 -8.01 -7.47 15.45
C SER A 243 -9.26 -7.55 14.58
N LEU A 244 -10.12 -8.56 14.83
CA LEU A 244 -11.39 -8.70 14.10
C LEU A 244 -12.33 -7.55 14.40
N LEU A 245 -12.52 -7.20 15.67
CA LEU A 245 -13.39 -6.10 16.09
C LEU A 245 -12.91 -4.75 15.54
N ALA A 246 -11.61 -4.48 15.59
CA ALA A 246 -11.02 -3.27 14.99
C ALA A 246 -11.31 -3.19 13.48
N GLY A 247 -11.19 -4.31 12.77
CA GLY A 247 -11.55 -4.41 11.36
C GLY A 247 -13.02 -4.14 11.08
N ILE A 248 -13.92 -4.69 11.90
CA ILE A 248 -15.38 -4.47 11.79
C ILE A 248 -15.70 -2.99 11.99
N ILE A 249 -15.17 -2.36 13.04
CA ILE A 249 -15.36 -0.93 13.32
C ILE A 249 -14.87 -0.09 12.12
N TYR A 250 -13.66 -0.33 11.67
CA TYR A 250 -13.05 0.42 10.57
C TYR A 250 -13.88 0.32 9.27
N VAL A 251 -14.22 -0.89 8.85
CA VAL A 251 -14.96 -1.12 7.61
C VAL A 251 -16.37 -0.54 7.69
N ASN A 252 -17.07 -0.69 8.82
CA ASN A 252 -18.40 -0.13 9.00
C ASN A 252 -18.38 1.40 8.99
N PHE A 253 -17.40 2.03 9.65
CA PHE A 253 -17.21 3.47 9.66
C PHE A 253 -16.99 4.00 8.22
N VAL A 254 -16.03 3.42 7.48
CA VAL A 254 -15.75 3.82 6.10
C VAL A 254 -16.96 3.58 5.19
N SER A 255 -17.68 2.46 5.36
CA SER A 255 -18.91 2.18 4.61
C SER A 255 -20.00 3.23 4.83
N ASN A 256 -20.15 3.73 6.07
CA ASN A 256 -21.08 4.82 6.37
C ASN A 256 -20.66 6.14 5.71
N LEU A 257 -19.36 6.46 5.69
CA LEU A 257 -18.82 7.61 4.95
C LEU A 257 -19.09 7.48 3.44
N TYR A 258 -18.81 6.31 2.88
CA TYR A 258 -19.04 6.02 1.45
C TYR A 258 -20.52 6.13 1.05
N LYS A 259 -21.43 5.83 2.00
CA LYS A 259 -22.88 6.02 1.85
C LYS A 259 -23.33 7.48 2.03
N GLY A 260 -22.40 8.43 2.20
CA GLY A 260 -22.66 9.87 2.27
C GLY A 260 -22.98 10.39 3.67
N CYS A 261 -22.68 9.67 4.74
CA CYS A 261 -22.80 10.19 6.11
C CYS A 261 -21.70 11.22 6.39
N SER A 262 -22.00 12.23 7.24
CA SER A 262 -20.94 13.03 7.87
C SER A 262 -20.07 12.16 8.77
N LYS A 263 -18.88 12.65 9.14
CA LYS A 263 -17.96 11.93 10.02
C LYS A 263 -18.60 11.56 11.37
N GLU A 264 -19.30 12.50 11.97
CA GLU A 264 -20.01 12.33 13.24
C GLU A 264 -21.10 11.28 13.12
N LYS A 265 -21.95 11.39 12.11
CA LYS A 265 -23.04 10.44 11.86
C LYS A 265 -22.50 9.03 11.50
N ALA A 266 -21.40 8.93 10.78
CA ALA A 266 -20.76 7.66 10.48
C ALA A 266 -20.22 7.01 11.77
N TYR A 267 -19.63 7.81 12.65
CA TYR A 267 -19.14 7.36 13.95
C TYR A 267 -20.30 6.84 14.83
N ASP A 268 -21.35 7.62 15.02
CA ASP A 268 -22.49 7.23 15.83
C ASP A 268 -23.14 5.93 15.33
N ARG A 269 -23.40 5.83 14.02
CA ARG A 269 -23.94 4.61 13.41
C ARG A 269 -23.06 3.39 13.60
N THR A 270 -21.74 3.60 13.56
CA THR A 270 -20.79 2.50 13.77
C THR A 270 -20.82 2.04 15.22
N LEU A 271 -20.87 2.97 16.17
CA LEU A 271 -21.01 2.63 17.59
C LEU A 271 -22.30 1.86 17.88
N ASP A 272 -23.42 2.30 17.31
CA ASP A 272 -24.72 1.62 17.48
C ASP A 272 -24.65 0.20 16.91
N PHE A 273 -24.15 0.04 15.67
CA PHE A 273 -23.98 -1.28 15.05
C PHE A 273 -23.09 -2.20 15.90
N VAL A 274 -21.97 -1.71 16.41
CA VAL A 274 -21.04 -2.52 17.20
C VAL A 274 -21.68 -2.92 18.54
N LYS A 275 -22.43 -2.02 19.19
CA LYS A 275 -23.16 -2.32 20.42
C LYS A 275 -24.26 -3.37 20.23
N GLU A 276 -24.96 -3.32 19.11
CA GLU A 276 -26.07 -4.23 18.82
C GLU A 276 -25.58 -5.60 18.31
N GLU A 277 -24.62 -5.64 17.41
CA GLU A 277 -24.26 -6.83 16.64
C GLU A 277 -22.94 -7.49 17.07
N CYS A 278 -22.12 -6.81 17.90
CA CYS A 278 -20.80 -7.33 18.28
C CYS A 278 -20.62 -7.51 19.78
N LYS A 279 -21.45 -6.90 20.63
CA LYS A 279 -21.24 -6.84 22.08
C LYS A 279 -21.03 -8.21 22.73
N ASP A 280 -21.90 -9.15 22.45
CA ASP A 280 -21.88 -10.47 23.12
C ASP A 280 -20.70 -11.31 22.64
N GLU A 281 -20.41 -11.29 21.33
CA GLU A 281 -19.34 -12.07 20.72
C GLU A 281 -17.95 -11.56 21.08
N TYR A 282 -17.81 -10.24 21.25
CA TYR A 282 -16.55 -9.54 21.53
C TYR A 282 -16.48 -8.96 22.95
N MET A 283 -17.26 -9.51 23.89
CA MET A 283 -17.35 -8.98 25.27
C MET A 283 -15.99 -8.86 25.96
N SER A 284 -15.07 -9.80 25.74
CA SER A 284 -13.73 -9.77 26.31
C SER A 284 -12.89 -8.57 25.85
N GLU A 285 -13.17 -8.06 24.65
CA GLU A 285 -12.39 -6.97 24.04
C GLU A 285 -13.00 -5.58 24.34
N TRP A 286 -14.22 -5.53 24.88
CA TRP A 286 -14.94 -4.29 25.14
C TRP A 286 -14.20 -3.26 26.00
N PRO A 287 -13.41 -3.66 27.02
CA PRO A 287 -12.65 -2.71 27.83
C PRO A 287 -11.53 -1.97 27.05
N TYR A 288 -11.20 -2.39 25.84
CA TYR A 288 -10.13 -1.80 25.01
C TYR A 288 -10.68 -0.83 23.94
N PHE A 289 -12.00 -0.70 23.82
CA PHE A 289 -12.72 0.18 22.89
C PHE A 289 -13.70 1.10 23.64
#